data_b0025bbe0c02726c951164ea62372b1f
#
_entry.id   b0025bbe0c02726c951164ea62372b1f
#
_cell.length_a   1.000
_cell.length_b   1.000
_cell.length_c   1.000
_cell.angle_alpha   90.00
_cell.angle_beta   90.00
_cell.angle_gamma   90.00
#
_symmetry.space_group_name_H-M   'P 1'
#
loop_
_entity.id
_entity.type
_entity.pdbx_description
1 polymer ?
#
loop_
_entity_poly.entity_id
_entity_poly.type
_entity_poly.pdbx_seq_one_letter_code
_entity_poly.pdbx_strand_id
1 'polypeptide(L)'
;MNKSDYKTKTEYYQNEHISHGRPTAKTPFRRGAGARWMSISRVEEWAIKRGLINDNGPTPLPDKQMLKLVEEVGETARALAYNDTDELRDGIGDCVVCLIVLAAQCNMTLEECMDAAWDEIKDRTGKLEDGLFKKD
;
A
#
# COMPACT_ATOMS: atom_id res chain seq x y z
N MET A 1 -7.50 19.61 3.95
CA MET A 1 -8.78 18.88 4.06
C MET A 1 -8.52 17.53 4.68
N ASN A 2 -9.29 17.14 5.68
CA ASN A 2 -9.06 15.90 6.41
C ASN A 2 -9.96 14.79 5.83
N LYS A 3 -9.58 13.52 5.96
CA LYS A 3 -10.34 12.35 5.47
C LYS A 3 -11.80 12.32 5.98
N SER A 4 -12.06 12.88 7.16
CA SER A 4 -13.40 13.01 7.74
C SER A 4 -14.34 13.97 7.00
N ASP A 5 -13.81 14.78 6.06
CA ASP A 5 -14.59 15.77 5.32
C ASP A 5 -15.29 15.17 4.10
N TYR A 6 -14.99 13.90 3.76
CA TYR A 6 -15.57 13.22 2.60
C TYR A 6 -16.66 12.22 3.01
N LYS A 7 -17.73 12.18 2.24
CA LYS A 7 -18.89 11.30 2.50
C LYS A 7 -18.58 9.84 2.17
N THR A 8 -17.71 9.60 1.17
CA THR A 8 -17.34 8.25 0.71
C THR A 8 -15.84 8.17 0.46
N LYS A 9 -15.29 6.94 0.45
CA LYS A 9 -13.91 6.70 0.03
C LYS A 9 -13.66 7.20 -1.41
N THR A 10 -14.62 7.02 -2.29
CA THR A 10 -14.53 7.47 -3.68
C THR A 10 -14.37 8.99 -3.76
N GLU A 11 -15.15 9.75 -2.99
CA GLU A 11 -15.01 11.22 -2.93
C GLU A 11 -13.66 11.65 -2.37
N TYR A 12 -13.15 10.95 -1.34
CA TYR A 12 -11.83 11.19 -0.79
C TYR A 12 -10.75 11.06 -1.87
N TYR A 13 -10.71 9.94 -2.57
CA TYR A 13 -9.70 9.68 -3.60
C TYR A 13 -9.82 10.60 -4.81
N GLN A 14 -11.03 10.96 -5.22
CA GLN A 14 -11.26 11.90 -6.33
C GLN A 14 -10.75 13.30 -6.01
N ASN A 15 -10.91 13.78 -4.78
CA ASN A 15 -10.48 15.11 -4.38
C ASN A 15 -8.98 15.20 -4.09
N GLU A 16 -8.36 14.16 -3.55
CA GLU A 16 -6.91 14.08 -3.38
C GLU A 16 -6.17 14.19 -4.72
N HIS A 17 -6.73 13.61 -5.81
CA HIS A 17 -6.17 13.75 -7.16
C HIS A 17 -6.21 15.19 -7.69
N ILE A 18 -7.07 16.04 -7.18
CA ILE A 18 -7.19 17.45 -7.62
C ILE A 18 -6.17 18.34 -6.91
N SER A 19 -5.82 18.03 -5.66
CA SER A 19 -4.94 18.85 -4.82
C SER A 19 -3.44 18.66 -5.11
N HIS A 20 -3.04 17.53 -5.67
CA HIS A 20 -1.65 17.21 -5.96
C HIS A 20 -1.41 17.26 -7.48
N GLY A 21 -1.33 18.45 -8.05
CA GLY A 21 -1.19 18.76 -9.47
C GLY A 21 -0.66 17.60 -10.34
N ARG A 22 -1.46 17.15 -11.30
CA ARG A 22 -1.07 16.10 -12.26
C ARG A 22 0.26 16.47 -12.89
N PRO A 23 1.27 15.59 -12.87
CA PRO A 23 2.45 15.79 -13.70
C PRO A 23 2.00 15.86 -15.15
N THR A 24 2.17 17.00 -15.80
CA THR A 24 1.97 17.09 -17.24
C THR A 24 3.02 16.22 -17.93
N ALA A 25 2.67 15.61 -19.07
CA ALA A 25 3.49 14.65 -19.82
C ALA A 25 4.90 15.14 -20.24
N LYS A 26 5.33 16.31 -19.79
CA LYS A 26 6.62 16.96 -20.09
C LYS A 26 7.61 17.02 -18.93
N THR A 27 7.26 16.55 -17.74
CA THR A 27 8.20 16.49 -16.62
C THR A 27 8.87 15.13 -16.58
N PRO A 28 10.21 15.05 -16.64
CA PRO A 28 10.89 13.78 -16.44
C PRO A 28 10.55 13.25 -15.05
N PHE A 29 10.23 11.95 -14.97
CA PHE A 29 9.85 11.24 -13.76
C PHE A 29 10.94 11.42 -12.68
N ARG A 30 10.83 12.47 -11.88
CA ARG A 30 11.60 12.58 -10.64
C ARG A 30 10.93 11.70 -9.59
N ARG A 31 11.69 10.75 -9.05
CA ARG A 31 11.29 9.96 -7.89
C ARG A 31 11.06 10.88 -6.69
N GLY A 32 9.94 11.58 -6.67
CA GLY A 32 9.51 12.45 -5.60
C GLY A 32 8.37 11.80 -4.79
N ALA A 33 8.12 12.30 -3.60
CA ALA A 33 7.06 11.79 -2.72
C ALA A 33 5.68 11.68 -3.43
N GLY A 34 5.32 12.62 -4.30
CA GLY A 34 4.05 12.61 -5.04
C GLY A 34 3.86 11.41 -5.98
N ALA A 35 4.94 10.85 -6.55
CA ALA A 35 4.84 9.67 -7.42
C ALA A 35 4.55 8.38 -6.65
N ARG A 36 4.92 8.30 -5.38
CA ARG A 36 4.66 7.15 -4.49
C ARG A 36 3.17 7.06 -4.13
N TRP A 37 2.56 8.19 -3.81
CA TRP A 37 1.12 8.28 -3.49
C TRP A 37 0.23 7.93 -4.70
N MET A 38 0.61 8.34 -5.91
CA MET A 38 -0.10 8.00 -7.14
C MET A 38 -0.22 6.49 -7.38
N SER A 39 0.77 5.70 -6.98
CA SER A 39 0.73 4.25 -7.15
C SER A 39 -0.28 3.60 -6.18
N ILE A 40 -0.35 4.07 -4.94
CA ILE A 40 -1.31 3.59 -3.94
C ILE A 40 -2.74 3.91 -4.38
N SER A 41 -3.02 5.17 -4.72
CA SER A 41 -4.36 5.59 -5.16
C SER A 41 -4.85 4.83 -6.41
N ARG A 42 -3.96 4.50 -7.34
CA ARG A 42 -4.32 3.68 -8.52
C ARG A 42 -4.77 2.26 -8.14
N VAL A 43 -4.10 1.67 -7.17
CA VAL A 43 -4.48 0.34 -6.66
C VAL A 43 -5.83 0.41 -5.96
N GLU A 44 -6.07 1.43 -5.14
CA GLU A 44 -7.35 1.64 -4.48
C GLU A 44 -8.49 1.85 -5.48
N GLU A 45 -8.31 2.70 -6.49
CA GLU A 45 -9.28 2.89 -7.57
C GLU A 45 -9.57 1.58 -8.33
N TRP A 46 -8.54 0.82 -8.64
CA TRP A 46 -8.67 -0.48 -9.27
C TRP A 46 -9.47 -1.45 -8.38
N ALA A 47 -9.17 -1.49 -7.09
CA ALA A 47 -9.83 -2.36 -6.12
C ALA A 47 -11.32 -1.99 -5.94
N ILE A 48 -11.65 -0.70 -5.93
CA ILE A 48 -13.03 -0.20 -5.92
C ILE A 48 -13.77 -0.68 -7.17
N LYS A 49 -13.19 -0.48 -8.36
CA LYS A 49 -13.79 -0.92 -9.63
C LYS A 49 -14.00 -2.43 -9.71
N ARG A 50 -13.21 -3.21 -9.00
CA ARG A 50 -13.32 -4.68 -8.92
C ARG A 50 -14.21 -5.18 -7.78
N GLY A 51 -14.73 -4.27 -6.95
CA GLY A 51 -15.56 -4.62 -5.81
C GLY A 51 -14.80 -5.19 -4.61
N LEU A 52 -13.47 -5.08 -4.59
CA LEU A 52 -12.63 -5.49 -3.46
C LEU A 52 -12.72 -4.50 -2.29
N ILE A 53 -13.02 -3.25 -2.59
CA ILE A 53 -13.31 -2.18 -1.63
C ILE A 53 -14.69 -1.65 -1.97
N ASN A 54 -15.57 -1.56 -0.98
CA ASN A 54 -16.93 -1.10 -1.19
C ASN A 54 -17.23 0.10 -0.29
N ASP A 55 -17.64 1.22 -0.89
CA ASP A 55 -17.99 2.44 -0.15
C ASP A 55 -19.36 2.36 0.54
N ASN A 56 -20.30 1.57 -0.02
CA ASN A 56 -21.71 1.63 0.33
C ASN A 56 -22.35 0.25 0.60
N GLY A 57 -21.55 -0.78 0.85
CA GLY A 57 -22.08 -2.13 1.04
C GLY A 57 -21.16 -3.02 1.86
N PRO A 58 -21.50 -4.31 2.00
CA PRO A 58 -20.64 -5.24 2.71
C PRO A 58 -19.29 -5.33 2.01
N THR A 59 -18.26 -4.95 2.74
CA THR A 59 -16.88 -5.10 2.30
C THR A 59 -16.56 -6.59 2.21
N PRO A 60 -15.87 -7.06 1.16
CA PRO A 60 -15.32 -8.41 1.16
C PRO A 60 -14.52 -8.68 2.43
N LEU A 61 -14.59 -9.90 2.92
CA LEU A 61 -14.04 -10.27 4.22
C LEU A 61 -12.53 -10.05 4.28
N PRO A 62 -12.00 -9.22 5.20
CA PRO A 62 -10.57 -8.94 5.32
C PRO A 62 -9.71 -10.19 5.57
N ASP A 63 -10.27 -11.22 6.20
CA ASP A 63 -9.61 -12.51 6.40
C ASP A 63 -9.25 -13.19 5.07
N LYS A 64 -10.09 -13.08 4.03
CA LYS A 64 -9.77 -13.59 2.70
C LYS A 64 -8.64 -12.80 2.04
N GLN A 65 -8.62 -11.50 2.24
CA GLN A 65 -7.52 -10.65 1.75
C GLN A 65 -6.22 -10.96 2.48
N MET A 66 -6.28 -11.28 3.77
CA MET A 66 -5.11 -11.71 4.53
C MET A 66 -4.57 -13.05 4.04
N LEU A 67 -5.43 -14.01 3.68
CA LEU A 67 -4.99 -15.27 3.07
C LEU A 67 -4.31 -15.04 1.72
N LYS A 68 -4.83 -14.12 0.91
CA LYS A 68 -4.17 -13.73 -0.35
C LYS A 68 -2.78 -13.15 -0.11
N LEU A 69 -2.61 -12.29 0.88
CA LEU A 69 -1.30 -11.77 1.26
C LEU A 69 -0.32 -12.89 1.63
N VAL A 70 -0.76 -13.90 2.40
CA VAL A 70 0.10 -15.05 2.77
C VAL A 70 0.55 -15.83 1.53
N GLU A 71 -0.34 -16.00 0.55
CA GLU A 71 0.00 -16.61 -0.74
C GLU A 71 1.11 -15.81 -1.44
N GLU A 72 0.95 -14.49 -1.62
CA GLU A 72 1.95 -13.62 -2.27
C GLU A 72 3.30 -13.60 -1.52
N VAL A 73 3.27 -13.62 -0.19
CA VAL A 73 4.51 -13.76 0.61
C VAL A 73 5.21 -15.08 0.32
N GLY A 74 4.46 -16.17 0.17
CA GLY A 74 5.02 -17.48 -0.17
C GLY A 74 5.65 -17.49 -1.57
N GLU A 75 5.01 -16.89 -2.56
CA GLU A 75 5.53 -16.76 -3.92
C GLU A 75 6.78 -15.86 -3.96
N THR A 76 6.77 -14.76 -3.24
CA THR A 76 7.93 -13.87 -3.07
C THR A 76 9.13 -14.62 -2.44
N ALA A 77 8.89 -15.40 -1.39
CA ALA A 77 9.92 -16.19 -0.74
C ALA A 77 10.51 -17.24 -1.69
N ARG A 78 9.68 -17.87 -2.50
CA ARG A 78 10.11 -18.82 -3.52
C ARG A 78 10.97 -18.12 -4.59
N ALA A 79 10.53 -16.99 -5.11
CA ALA A 79 11.29 -16.22 -6.10
C ALA A 79 12.68 -15.84 -5.56
N LEU A 80 12.77 -15.42 -4.30
CA LEU A 80 14.04 -15.13 -3.64
C LEU A 80 14.93 -16.38 -3.52
N ALA A 81 14.37 -17.51 -3.13
CA ALA A 81 15.11 -18.79 -2.98
C ALA A 81 15.70 -19.29 -4.30
N TYR A 82 15.02 -19.03 -5.42
CA TYR A 82 15.48 -19.42 -6.76
C TYR A 82 16.25 -18.33 -7.51
N ASN A 83 16.51 -17.16 -6.86
CA ASN A 83 17.16 -16.00 -7.46
C ASN A 83 16.44 -15.47 -8.72
N ASP A 84 15.13 -15.59 -8.76
CA ASP A 84 14.30 -15.04 -9.83
C ASP A 84 13.96 -13.57 -9.52
N THR A 85 14.75 -12.69 -10.12
CA THR A 85 14.65 -11.24 -9.83
C THR A 85 13.36 -10.62 -10.35
N ASP A 86 12.81 -11.11 -11.46
CA ASP A 86 11.59 -10.57 -12.06
C ASP A 86 10.37 -11.02 -11.25
N GLU A 87 10.27 -12.29 -10.91
CA GLU A 87 9.24 -12.82 -10.02
C GLU A 87 9.34 -12.20 -8.61
N LEU A 88 10.56 -11.95 -8.11
CA LEU A 88 10.76 -11.28 -6.82
C LEU A 88 10.23 -9.86 -6.83
N ARG A 89 10.45 -9.11 -7.90
CA ARG A 89 9.94 -7.74 -8.07
C ARG A 89 8.42 -7.72 -8.09
N ASP A 90 7.83 -8.62 -8.86
CA ASP A 90 6.38 -8.79 -8.99
C ASP A 90 5.75 -9.17 -7.64
N GLY A 91 6.26 -10.19 -6.98
CA GLY A 91 5.78 -10.65 -5.68
C GLY A 91 5.84 -9.60 -4.57
N ILE A 92 6.91 -8.78 -4.52
CA ILE A 92 6.97 -7.64 -3.60
C ILE A 92 5.84 -6.63 -3.91
N GLY A 93 5.59 -6.36 -5.18
CA GLY A 93 4.50 -5.50 -5.63
C GLY A 93 3.14 -6.04 -5.21
N ASP A 94 2.89 -7.33 -5.43
CA ASP A 94 1.64 -8.00 -5.09
C ASP A 94 1.38 -8.05 -3.59
N CYS A 95 2.41 -8.24 -2.77
CA CYS A 95 2.29 -8.08 -1.31
C CYS A 95 1.82 -6.67 -0.93
N VAL A 96 2.36 -5.62 -1.56
CA VAL A 96 1.95 -4.24 -1.30
C VAL A 96 0.52 -4.00 -1.78
N VAL A 97 0.12 -4.49 -2.95
CA VAL A 97 -1.27 -4.43 -3.44
C VAL A 97 -2.22 -5.08 -2.44
N CYS A 98 -1.89 -6.27 -1.93
CA CYS A 98 -2.69 -6.95 -0.91
C CYS A 98 -2.83 -6.13 0.38
N LEU A 99 -1.75 -5.47 0.82
CA LEU A 99 -1.77 -4.62 2.02
C LEU A 99 -2.61 -3.36 1.82
N ILE A 100 -2.56 -2.72 0.65
CA ILE A 100 -3.40 -1.55 0.32
C ILE A 100 -4.89 -1.94 0.41
N VAL A 101 -5.26 -3.05 -0.22
CA VAL A 101 -6.65 -3.54 -0.21
C VAL A 101 -7.09 -3.92 1.20
N LEU A 102 -6.26 -4.62 1.95
CA LEU A 102 -6.55 -5.02 3.33
C LEU A 102 -6.78 -3.82 4.24
N ALA A 103 -5.90 -2.82 4.18
CA ALA A 103 -6.07 -1.58 4.94
C ALA A 103 -7.41 -0.91 4.63
N ALA A 104 -7.74 -0.77 3.34
CA ALA A 104 -8.98 -0.16 2.91
C ALA A 104 -10.23 -0.95 3.35
N GLN A 105 -10.19 -2.28 3.32
CA GLN A 105 -11.27 -3.14 3.84
C GLN A 105 -11.47 -2.97 5.36
N CYS A 106 -10.41 -2.61 6.09
CA CYS A 106 -10.44 -2.32 7.51
C CYS A 106 -10.67 -0.82 7.84
N ASN A 107 -11.13 -0.02 6.88
CA ASN A 107 -11.35 1.42 7.00
C ASN A 107 -10.09 2.25 7.37
N MET A 108 -8.94 1.80 6.92
CA MET A 108 -7.65 2.48 7.03
C MET A 108 -7.08 2.74 5.64
N THR A 109 -6.08 3.61 5.54
CA THR A 109 -5.21 3.68 4.36
C THR A 109 -3.86 3.06 4.66
N LEU A 110 -3.13 2.65 3.63
CA LEU A 110 -1.77 2.17 3.80
C LEU A 110 -0.86 3.26 4.38
N GLU A 111 -1.10 4.53 4.02
CA GLU A 111 -0.37 5.68 4.53
C GLU A 111 -0.53 5.82 6.05
N GLU A 112 -1.77 5.75 6.57
CA GLU A 112 -2.01 5.79 8.02
C GLU A 112 -1.26 4.67 8.75
N CYS A 113 -1.24 3.46 8.17
CA CYS A 113 -0.50 2.34 8.72
C CYS A 113 1.02 2.58 8.68
N MET A 114 1.53 3.16 7.59
CA MET A 114 2.94 3.49 7.44
C MET A 114 3.38 4.60 8.41
N ASP A 115 2.56 5.63 8.58
CA ASP A 115 2.84 6.72 9.52
C ASP A 115 2.89 6.21 10.95
N ALA A 116 1.94 5.35 11.36
CA ALA A 116 1.96 4.70 12.67
C ALA A 116 3.22 3.85 12.87
N ALA A 117 3.61 3.06 11.88
CA ALA A 117 4.83 2.26 11.93
C ALA A 117 6.09 3.16 12.00
N TRP A 118 6.12 4.27 11.26
CA TRP A 118 7.21 5.23 11.30
C TRP A 118 7.35 5.86 12.69
N ASP A 119 6.25 6.26 13.32
CA ASP A 119 6.26 6.81 14.68
C ASP A 119 6.86 5.84 15.71
N GLU A 120 6.68 4.54 15.52
CA GLU A 120 7.29 3.53 16.37
C GLU A 120 8.80 3.33 16.13
N ILE A 121 9.26 3.45 14.87
CA ILE A 121 10.64 3.05 14.51
C ILE A 121 11.62 4.22 14.43
N LYS A 122 11.14 5.46 14.23
CA LYS A 122 11.99 6.64 13.97
C LYS A 122 13.04 6.89 15.05
N ASP A 123 12.71 6.60 16.30
CA ASP A 123 13.61 6.80 17.45
C ASP A 123 14.18 5.47 17.99
N ARG A 124 13.97 4.37 17.27
CA ARG A 124 14.41 3.04 17.70
C ARG A 124 15.92 2.90 17.53
N THR A 125 16.60 2.56 18.63
CA THR A 125 18.04 2.21 18.64
C THR A 125 18.23 0.70 18.60
N GLY A 126 19.39 0.27 18.14
CA GLY A 126 19.73 -1.13 17.99
C GLY A 126 20.93 -1.33 17.07
N LYS A 127 21.24 -2.57 16.79
CA LYS A 127 22.38 -2.96 15.95
C LYS A 127 22.01 -4.09 14.98
N LEU A 128 22.80 -4.19 13.91
CA LEU A 128 22.68 -5.31 12.97
C LEU A 128 23.50 -6.49 13.52
N GLU A 129 22.83 -7.62 13.77
CA GLU A 129 23.47 -8.88 14.16
C GLU A 129 22.92 -10.01 13.27
N ASP A 130 23.83 -10.79 12.68
CA ASP A 130 23.48 -11.93 11.81
C ASP A 130 22.49 -11.57 10.68
N GLY A 131 22.62 -10.36 10.12
CA GLY A 131 21.73 -9.87 9.06
C GLY A 131 20.36 -9.38 9.52
N LEU A 132 20.08 -9.38 10.82
CA LEU A 132 18.84 -8.91 11.41
C LEU A 132 19.08 -7.71 12.33
N PHE A 133 18.19 -6.74 12.26
CA PHE A 133 18.20 -5.62 13.19
C PHE A 133 17.64 -6.07 14.54
N LYS A 134 18.48 -6.00 15.58
CA LYS A 134 18.11 -6.25 16.99
C LYS A 134 17.99 -4.92 17.70
N LYS A 135 16.83 -4.63 18.23
CA LYS A 135 16.58 -3.45 19.07
C LYS A 135 17.17 -3.63 20.47
N ASP A 136 17.60 -2.51 21.07
CA ASP A 136 18.05 -2.46 22.46
C ASP A 136 16.91 -2.78 23.42
#